data_a2d2f1f87924d23c18a7150beb39bd7f
#
_entry.id   a2d2f1f87924d23c18a7150beb39bd7f
#
_cell.length_a   1.000
_cell.length_b   1.000
_cell.length_c   1.000
_cell.angle_alpha   90.00
_cell.angle_beta   90.00
_cell.angle_gamma   90.00
#
_symmetry.space_group_name_H-M   'P 1'
#
loop_
_entity.id
_entity.type
_entity.pdbx_description
1 polymer ?
#
loop_
_entity_poly.entity_id
_entity_poly.type
_entity_poly.pdbx_seq_one_letter_code
_entity_poly.pdbx_strand_id
1 'polypeptide(L)'
;TSDRDLKDNIQVIDNATNRIRKMNGYTYTLKENGMPYAGVIAQEALEAIPESVGSTIKYRDGGSGSEGEEGERYYTVDYSGVTGLLVQVARESDDRITALEEENAELRQRLSAIE
;
A
#
# COMPACT_ATOMS: atom_id res chain seq x y z
N THR A 1 -14.70 -10.44 1.17
CA THR A 1 -15.26 -10.65 2.51
C THR A 1 -14.57 -9.74 3.51
N SER A 2 -15.35 -8.87 4.17
CA SER A 2 -14.82 -7.93 5.14
C SER A 2 -15.58 -7.91 6.47
N ASP A 3 -16.45 -8.91 6.67
CA ASP A 3 -17.19 -9.03 7.89
C ASP A 3 -16.22 -9.31 9.06
N ARG A 4 -16.42 -8.57 10.16
CA ARG A 4 -15.62 -8.73 11.37
C ARG A 4 -15.63 -10.17 11.88
N ASP A 5 -16.77 -10.85 11.76
CA ASP A 5 -16.94 -12.20 12.31
C ASP A 5 -16.14 -13.27 11.57
N LEU A 6 -15.62 -12.93 10.39
CA LEU A 6 -14.77 -13.82 9.60
C LEU A 6 -13.27 -13.59 9.83
N LYS A 7 -12.93 -12.71 10.73
CA LYS A 7 -11.55 -12.28 10.93
C LYS A 7 -11.12 -12.44 12.38
N ASP A 8 -9.90 -12.90 12.57
CA ASP A 8 -9.26 -13.01 13.87
C ASP A 8 -8.06 -12.05 13.97
N ASN A 9 -7.68 -11.75 15.20
CA ASN A 9 -6.48 -10.97 15.49
C ASN A 9 -6.46 -9.62 14.76
N ILE A 10 -7.60 -8.94 14.78
CA ILE A 10 -7.76 -7.66 14.09
C ILE A 10 -6.94 -6.60 14.81
N GLN A 11 -6.00 -5.99 14.10
CA GLN A 11 -5.15 -4.93 14.63
C GLN A 11 -5.09 -3.79 13.63
N VAL A 12 -5.07 -2.58 14.14
CA VAL A 12 -4.86 -1.39 13.31
C VAL A 12 -3.45 -1.45 12.73
N ILE A 13 -3.31 -1.11 11.47
CA ILE A 13 -1.98 -1.03 10.83
C ILE A 13 -1.22 0.12 11.48
N ASP A 14 -0.14 -0.18 12.16
CA ASP A 14 0.70 0.83 12.80
C ASP A 14 1.68 1.46 11.83
N ASN A 15 2.12 2.66 12.16
CA ASN A 15 3.20 3.36 11.46
C ASN A 15 2.93 3.48 9.95
N ALA A 16 1.67 3.72 9.59
CA ALA A 16 1.23 3.68 8.20
C ALA A 16 1.92 4.73 7.33
N THR A 17 2.13 5.93 7.85
CA THR A 17 2.82 7.01 7.14
C THR A 17 4.23 6.60 6.74
N ASN A 18 4.99 5.98 7.64
CA ASN A 18 6.34 5.53 7.31
C ASN A 18 6.34 4.34 6.35
N ARG A 19 5.35 3.47 6.46
CA ARG A 19 5.19 2.34 5.55
C ARG A 19 4.92 2.81 4.13
N ILE A 20 4.01 3.76 3.95
CA ILE A 20 3.64 4.23 2.60
C ILE A 20 4.78 4.96 1.90
N ARG A 21 5.73 5.51 2.66
CA ARG A 21 6.91 6.17 2.08
C ARG A 21 7.83 5.20 1.34
N LYS A 22 7.67 3.91 1.54
CA LYS A 22 8.43 2.87 0.82
C LYS A 22 7.83 2.52 -0.53
N MET A 23 6.68 3.08 -0.85
CA MET A 23 5.93 2.78 -2.08
C MET A 23 5.72 4.02 -2.91
N ASN A 24 5.51 3.81 -4.19
CA ASN A 24 5.08 4.87 -5.12
C ASN A 24 3.97 4.33 -6.01
N GLY A 25 3.16 5.22 -6.53
CA GLY A 25 2.26 4.90 -7.61
C GLY A 25 2.99 5.07 -8.94
N TYR A 26 2.77 4.16 -9.87
CA TYR A 26 3.45 4.15 -11.16
C TYR A 26 2.47 3.97 -12.29
N THR A 27 2.83 4.53 -13.44
CA THR A 27 2.31 4.05 -14.72
C THR A 27 3.42 3.23 -15.36
N TYR A 28 3.06 2.21 -16.12
CA TYR A 28 4.02 1.32 -16.75
C TYR A 28 3.39 0.64 -17.97
N THR A 29 4.23 0.00 -18.77
CA THR A 29 3.76 -0.90 -19.82
C THR A 29 4.17 -2.33 -19.45
N LEU A 30 3.28 -3.28 -19.70
CA LEU A 30 3.63 -4.69 -19.49
C LEU A 30 4.49 -5.20 -20.62
N LYS A 31 5.57 -5.90 -20.28
CA LYS A 31 6.44 -6.53 -21.29
C LYS A 31 5.68 -7.56 -22.14
N GLU A 32 4.72 -8.23 -21.52
CA GLU A 32 3.94 -9.27 -22.15
C GLU A 32 3.14 -8.79 -23.36
N ASN A 33 2.55 -7.59 -23.31
CA ASN A 33 1.64 -7.10 -24.35
C ASN A 33 1.88 -5.65 -24.79
N GLY A 34 2.83 -4.94 -24.15
CA GLY A 34 3.12 -3.55 -24.46
C GLY A 34 2.03 -2.56 -24.10
N MET A 35 1.01 -2.99 -23.37
CA MET A 35 -0.12 -2.14 -22.99
C MET A 35 0.18 -1.30 -21.75
N PRO A 36 -0.39 -0.07 -21.68
CA PRO A 36 -0.18 0.79 -20.53
C PRO A 36 -1.12 0.44 -19.36
N TYR A 37 -0.58 0.52 -18.16
CA TYR A 37 -1.32 0.29 -16.92
C TYR A 37 -0.81 1.23 -15.84
N ALA A 38 -1.49 1.23 -14.71
CA ALA A 38 -1.06 1.96 -13.51
C ALA A 38 -1.22 1.07 -12.29
N GLY A 39 -0.37 1.26 -11.31
CA GLY A 39 -0.43 0.49 -10.08
C GLY A 39 0.80 0.69 -9.23
N VAL A 40 1.11 -0.32 -8.46
CA VAL A 40 2.26 -0.33 -7.54
C VAL A 40 3.22 -1.45 -7.91
N ILE A 41 4.40 -1.42 -7.32
CA ILE A 41 5.41 -2.46 -7.52
C ILE A 41 5.38 -3.39 -6.31
N ALA A 42 5.27 -4.70 -6.56
CA ALA A 42 5.12 -5.71 -5.53
C ALA A 42 6.30 -5.74 -4.55
N GLN A 43 7.52 -5.52 -5.02
CA GLN A 43 8.70 -5.50 -4.15
C GLN A 43 8.64 -4.37 -3.13
N GLU A 44 8.12 -3.21 -3.53
CA GLU A 44 7.91 -2.08 -2.61
C GLU A 44 6.78 -2.38 -1.62
N ALA A 45 5.70 -2.98 -2.10
CA ALA A 45 4.60 -3.39 -1.24
C ALA A 45 5.03 -4.44 -0.21
N LEU A 46 5.94 -5.34 -0.59
CA LEU A 46 6.48 -6.35 0.32
C LEU A 46 7.20 -5.71 1.51
N GLU A 47 7.90 -4.61 1.30
CA GLU A 47 8.55 -3.88 2.39
C GLU A 47 7.56 -3.09 3.24
N ALA A 48 6.53 -2.53 2.62
CA ALA A 48 5.58 -1.65 3.30
C ALA A 48 4.47 -2.42 4.03
N ILE A 49 3.86 -3.37 3.34
CA ILE A 49 2.73 -4.15 3.84
C ILE A 49 2.82 -5.58 3.29
N PRO A 50 3.67 -6.42 3.90
CA PRO A 50 3.93 -7.77 3.39
C PRO A 50 2.66 -8.63 3.31
N GLU A 51 1.67 -8.37 4.14
CA GLU A 51 0.39 -9.09 4.10
C GLU A 51 -0.36 -8.91 2.79
N SER A 52 -0.01 -7.91 1.97
CA SER A 52 -0.62 -7.66 0.68
C SER A 52 0.06 -8.41 -0.46
N VAL A 53 1.18 -9.08 -0.22
CA VAL A 53 2.01 -9.65 -1.27
C VAL A 53 1.93 -11.16 -1.27
N GLY A 54 1.64 -11.73 -2.42
CA GLY A 54 1.68 -13.15 -2.68
C GLY A 54 2.60 -13.46 -3.84
N SER A 55 2.43 -14.62 -4.43
CA SER A 55 3.21 -14.99 -5.61
C SER A 55 2.39 -15.89 -6.52
N THR A 56 2.75 -15.85 -7.80
CA THR A 56 2.18 -16.71 -8.81
C THR A 56 3.28 -17.24 -9.72
N ILE A 57 3.00 -18.32 -10.43
CA ILE A 57 3.92 -18.91 -11.39
C ILE A 57 3.42 -18.58 -12.78
N LYS A 58 4.31 -18.05 -13.64
CA LYS A 58 4.03 -17.86 -15.07
C LYS A 58 4.92 -18.80 -15.86
N TYR A 59 4.30 -19.48 -16.82
CA TYR A 59 4.99 -20.43 -17.69
C TYR A 59 5.34 -19.74 -19.02
N ARG A 60 6.47 -20.14 -19.61
CA ARG A 60 6.88 -19.64 -20.92
C ARG A 60 5.95 -20.14 -22.00
N ASP A 61 5.83 -19.32 -23.07
CA ASP A 61 5.09 -19.68 -24.30
C ASP A 61 3.66 -20.15 -24.05
N GLY A 62 3.02 -19.60 -23.00
CA GLY A 62 1.65 -19.96 -22.66
C GLY A 62 1.51 -21.37 -22.11
N GLY A 63 2.59 -21.93 -21.56
CA GLY A 63 2.56 -23.22 -20.90
C GLY A 63 1.46 -23.33 -19.87
N SER A 64 0.89 -24.52 -19.74
CA SER A 64 -0.27 -24.77 -18.89
C SER A 64 0.07 -25.33 -17.51
N GLY A 65 1.35 -25.42 -17.16
CA GLY A 65 1.79 -26.06 -15.94
C GLY A 65 1.85 -27.56 -16.03
N SER A 66 1.95 -28.10 -17.24
CA SER A 66 2.09 -29.54 -17.47
C SER A 66 3.35 -30.06 -16.80
N GLU A 67 3.34 -31.34 -16.46
CA GLU A 67 4.48 -32.02 -15.87
C GLU A 67 5.73 -31.85 -16.75
N GLY A 68 6.80 -31.35 -16.14
CA GLY A 68 8.05 -31.09 -16.83
C GLY A 68 8.23 -29.66 -17.34
N GLU A 69 7.21 -28.81 -17.25
CA GLU A 69 7.37 -27.40 -17.56
C GLU A 69 7.89 -26.63 -16.34
N GLU A 70 8.90 -25.80 -16.58
CA GLU A 70 9.42 -24.90 -15.55
C GLU A 70 8.79 -23.53 -15.73
N GLY A 71 8.17 -23.03 -14.67
CA GLY A 71 7.65 -21.67 -14.62
C GLY A 71 8.56 -20.76 -13.81
N GLU A 72 8.42 -19.47 -14.05
CA GLU A 72 9.06 -18.46 -13.23
C GLU A 72 8.05 -17.91 -12.22
N ARG A 73 8.50 -17.71 -10.98
CA ARG A 73 7.66 -17.18 -9.91
C ARG A 73 7.77 -15.67 -9.87
N TYR A 74 6.63 -15.02 -9.82
CA TYR A 74 6.53 -13.57 -9.72
C TYR A 74 5.67 -13.18 -8.52
N TYR A 75 5.97 -12.04 -7.92
CA TYR A 75 5.14 -11.50 -6.85
C TYR A 75 3.83 -10.96 -7.38
N THR A 76 2.80 -11.06 -6.55
CA THR A 76 1.49 -10.46 -6.79
C THR A 76 1.13 -9.54 -5.65
N VAL A 77 0.24 -8.59 -5.90
CA VAL A 77 -0.26 -7.66 -4.88
C VAL A 77 -1.77 -7.82 -4.74
N ASP A 78 -2.20 -7.99 -3.51
CA ASP A 78 -3.62 -7.87 -3.16
C ASP A 78 -3.87 -6.40 -2.81
N TYR A 79 -4.58 -5.70 -3.69
CA TYR A 79 -4.86 -4.28 -3.49
C TYR A 79 -5.72 -4.01 -2.26
N SER A 80 -6.43 -4.99 -1.72
CA SER A 80 -7.16 -4.83 -0.46
C SER A 80 -6.23 -4.47 0.69
N GLY A 81 -5.05 -5.10 0.75
CA GLY A 81 -4.05 -4.76 1.76
C GLY A 81 -3.48 -3.37 1.59
N VAL A 82 -3.22 -2.98 0.35
CA VAL A 82 -2.75 -1.62 0.02
C VAL A 82 -3.83 -0.59 0.37
N THR A 83 -5.09 -0.91 0.07
CA THR A 83 -6.22 -0.05 0.42
C THR A 83 -6.32 0.15 1.93
N GLY A 84 -6.18 -0.92 2.71
CA GLY A 84 -6.16 -0.84 4.18
C GLY A 84 -5.04 0.06 4.69
N LEU A 85 -3.86 -0.07 4.10
CA LEU A 85 -2.73 0.81 4.42
C LEU A 85 -3.06 2.28 4.11
N LEU A 86 -3.66 2.56 2.95
CA LEU A 86 -4.05 3.92 2.56
C LEU A 86 -5.11 4.50 3.49
N VAL A 87 -6.07 3.69 3.94
CA VAL A 87 -7.05 4.12 4.93
C VAL A 87 -6.33 4.60 6.20
N GLN A 88 -5.36 3.84 6.65
CA GLN A 88 -4.66 4.18 7.88
C GLN A 88 -3.72 5.37 7.69
N VAL A 89 -3.10 5.52 6.52
CA VAL A 89 -2.34 6.73 6.16
C VAL A 89 -3.24 7.96 6.23
N ALA A 90 -4.45 7.88 5.69
CA ALA A 90 -5.41 8.97 5.72
C ALA A 90 -5.78 9.33 7.17
N ARG A 91 -5.98 8.33 8.02
CA ARG A 91 -6.27 8.54 9.44
C ARG A 91 -5.13 9.22 10.17
N GLU A 92 -3.89 8.76 9.96
CA GLU A 92 -2.71 9.38 10.56
C GLU A 92 -2.52 10.81 10.06
N SER A 93 -2.76 11.05 8.77
CA SER A 93 -2.65 12.39 8.19
C SER A 93 -3.71 13.34 8.77
N ASP A 94 -4.94 12.86 8.96
CA ASP A 94 -5.99 13.64 9.59
C ASP A 94 -5.60 14.05 11.02
N ASP A 95 -5.06 13.12 11.80
CA ASP A 95 -4.59 13.39 13.16
C ASP A 95 -3.46 14.43 13.16
N ARG A 96 -2.54 14.33 12.21
CA ARG A 96 -1.43 15.28 12.08
C ARG A 96 -1.92 16.67 11.68
N ILE A 97 -2.86 16.73 10.76
CA ILE A 97 -3.46 18.01 10.34
C ILE A 97 -4.16 18.66 11.52
N THR A 98 -4.95 17.90 12.29
CA THR A 98 -5.65 18.42 13.49
C THR A 98 -4.64 18.97 14.50
N ALA A 99 -3.56 18.23 14.77
CA ALA A 99 -2.52 18.66 15.69
C ALA A 99 -1.85 19.96 15.20
N LEU A 100 -1.56 20.05 13.89
CA LEU A 100 -0.95 21.23 13.31
C LEU A 100 -1.90 22.45 13.33
N GLU A 101 -3.20 22.22 13.11
CA GLU A 101 -4.20 23.27 13.21
C GLU A 101 -4.26 23.85 14.63
N GLU A 102 -4.24 23.00 15.63
CA GLU A 102 -4.23 23.42 17.04
C GLU A 102 -2.96 24.19 17.38
N GLU A 103 -1.80 23.68 16.97
CA GLU A 103 -0.53 24.34 17.16
C GLU A 103 -0.49 25.70 16.45
N ASN A 104 -1.02 25.75 15.22
CA ASN A 104 -1.07 26.98 14.45
C ASN A 104 -1.95 28.03 15.12
N ALA A 105 -3.08 27.63 15.67
CA ALA A 105 -3.98 28.52 16.42
C ALA A 105 -3.27 29.07 17.67
N GLU A 106 -2.55 28.21 18.39
CA GLU A 106 -1.80 28.61 19.58
C GLU A 106 -0.70 29.62 19.21
N LEU A 107 0.06 29.35 18.14
CA LEU A 107 1.11 30.26 17.68
C LEU A 107 0.56 31.62 17.27
N ARG A 108 -0.61 31.64 16.64
CA ARG A 108 -1.28 32.89 16.27
C ARG A 108 -1.69 33.70 17.51
N GLN A 109 -2.16 33.03 18.55
CA GLN A 109 -2.50 33.69 19.79
C GLN A 109 -1.26 34.29 20.46
N ARG A 110 -0.15 33.56 20.47
CA ARG A 110 1.12 34.05 21.00
C ARG A 110 1.63 35.25 20.22
N LEU A 111 1.53 35.21 18.92
CA LEU A 111 1.96 36.33 18.05
C LEU A 111 1.11 37.57 18.31
N SER A 112 -0.20 37.40 18.43
CA SER A 112 -1.10 38.53 18.74
C SER A 112 -0.82 39.16 20.11
N ALA A 113 -0.37 38.38 21.08
CA ALA A 113 -0.05 38.88 22.42
C ALA A 113 1.22 39.73 22.44
N ILE A 114 2.07 39.61 21.43
CA ILE A 114 3.33 40.39 21.33
C ILE A 114 3.12 41.75 20.65
N GLU A 115 2.10 41.88 19.85
CA GLU A 115 1.79 43.12 19.14
C GLU A 115 1.31 44.25 20.05
#